data_0f75ea9882bd6bd3af4d3e0085b6b246
#
_entry.id   0f75ea9882bd6bd3af4d3e0085b6b246
#
_cell.length_a   1.000
_cell.length_b   1.000
_cell.length_c   1.000
_cell.angle_alpha   90.00
_cell.angle_beta   90.00
_cell.angle_gamma   90.00
#
_symmetry.space_group_name_H-M   'P 1'
#
loop_
_entity.id
_entity.type
_entity.pdbx_description
1 polymer ?
#
loop_
_entity_poly.entity_id
_entity_poly.type
_entity_poly.pdbx_seq_one_letter_code
_entity_poly.pdbx_strand_id
1 'polypeptide(L)'
;FTGLTVEDAKKEITKKLVNEGIAKEVSNYKMRDWIFSRQRFWGEPIPMVHCEKCGWVPLKESDLPLMLPDVAEYEPTDNGESPLAKITSWVNTTCPNCGSPAKRETDTMPNWAGSSWYFLRFMDAHNDNEFASMDAMKYWEKVDWYNGGMEHTARHLLYARFWVQFLYNIGLVPHKEMIWTRVSHGMVLGANNEKMSKSKGNVINPDDIVKEFSADILRVYEMFMGDYEQDVPWSTE
;
A
#
# COMPACT_ATOMS: atom_id res chain seq x y z
N PHE A 1 -44.85 11.47 10.58
CA PHE A 1 -43.79 10.67 11.19
C PHE A 1 -43.97 10.48 12.71
N THR A 2 -45.00 11.10 13.28
CA THR A 2 -45.33 10.94 14.72
C THR A 2 -45.66 9.47 14.99
N GLY A 3 -45.10 8.88 16.06
CA GLY A 3 -45.29 7.49 16.44
C GLY A 3 -44.32 6.48 15.84
N LEU A 4 -43.42 6.93 14.94
CA LEU A 4 -42.34 6.10 14.42
C LEU A 4 -41.09 6.17 15.31
N THR A 5 -40.28 5.11 15.28
CA THR A 5 -38.93 5.17 15.86
C THR A 5 -38.09 6.16 15.04
N VAL A 6 -36.96 6.67 15.61
CA VAL A 6 -36.06 7.57 14.90
C VAL A 6 -35.52 6.94 13.63
N GLU A 7 -35.22 5.65 13.66
CA GLU A 7 -34.72 4.90 12.49
C GLU A 7 -35.78 4.81 11.38
N ASP A 8 -37.02 4.48 11.74
CA ASP A 8 -38.12 4.37 10.76
C ASP A 8 -38.52 5.75 10.22
N ALA A 9 -38.52 6.77 11.07
CA ALA A 9 -38.81 8.15 10.65
C ALA A 9 -37.76 8.66 9.65
N LYS A 10 -36.45 8.36 9.85
CA LYS A 10 -35.39 8.67 8.89
C LYS A 10 -35.61 8.01 7.55
N LYS A 11 -35.95 6.72 7.53
CA LYS A 11 -36.22 5.99 6.28
C LYS A 11 -37.39 6.58 5.52
N GLU A 12 -38.50 6.79 6.23
CA GLU A 12 -39.73 7.31 5.61
C GLU A 12 -39.57 8.75 5.10
N ILE A 13 -38.89 9.63 5.84
CA ILE A 13 -38.66 10.99 5.37
C ILE A 13 -37.71 11.03 4.17
N THR A 14 -36.64 10.22 4.20
CA THR A 14 -35.69 10.11 3.08
C THR A 14 -36.43 9.64 1.82
N LYS A 15 -37.22 8.57 1.93
CA LYS A 15 -38.02 8.04 0.83
C LYS A 15 -38.99 9.08 0.27
N LYS A 16 -39.68 9.82 1.14
CA LYS A 16 -40.59 10.90 0.71
C LYS A 16 -39.83 11.97 -0.07
N LEU A 17 -38.73 12.50 0.46
CA LEU A 17 -37.97 13.57 -0.16
C LEU A 17 -37.32 13.15 -1.50
N VAL A 18 -36.88 11.90 -1.60
CA VAL A 18 -36.37 11.31 -2.85
C VAL A 18 -37.48 11.23 -3.91
N ASN A 19 -38.67 10.77 -3.51
CA ASN A 19 -39.80 10.68 -4.42
C ASN A 19 -40.28 12.06 -4.91
N GLU A 20 -40.16 13.10 -4.10
CA GLU A 20 -40.45 14.49 -4.44
C GLU A 20 -39.36 15.15 -5.31
N GLY A 21 -38.21 14.45 -5.53
CA GLY A 21 -37.09 14.95 -6.36
C GLY A 21 -36.23 16.03 -5.69
N ILE A 22 -36.44 16.29 -4.37
CA ILE A 22 -35.73 17.34 -3.62
C ILE A 22 -34.57 16.82 -2.79
N ALA A 23 -34.36 15.47 -2.74
CA ALA A 23 -33.26 14.84 -2.07
C ALA A 23 -32.73 13.64 -2.87
N LYS A 24 -31.52 13.22 -2.53
CA LYS A 24 -30.88 12.00 -3.04
C LYS A 24 -30.31 11.23 -1.86
N GLU A 25 -30.59 9.93 -1.81
CA GLU A 25 -29.92 9.04 -0.86
C GLU A 25 -28.48 8.82 -1.28
N VAL A 26 -27.53 9.03 -0.37
CA VAL A 26 -26.10 8.85 -0.60
C VAL A 26 -25.49 8.09 0.55
N SER A 27 -24.56 7.20 0.24
CA SER A 27 -23.76 6.50 1.23
C SER A 27 -22.41 7.19 1.38
N ASN A 28 -22.08 7.61 2.59
CA ASN A 28 -20.77 8.17 2.91
C ASN A 28 -19.98 7.15 3.72
N TYR A 29 -18.76 6.86 3.26
CA TYR A 29 -17.86 5.98 3.98
C TYR A 29 -17.05 6.78 5.01
N LYS A 30 -16.84 6.21 6.21
CA LYS A 30 -16.03 6.83 7.26
C LYS A 30 -14.53 6.72 6.99
N MET A 31 -14.12 5.82 6.10
CA MET A 31 -12.73 5.65 5.70
C MET A 31 -12.35 6.73 4.70
N ARG A 32 -11.15 7.28 4.85
CA ARG A 32 -10.59 8.22 3.86
C ARG A 32 -10.19 7.48 2.60
N ASP A 33 -10.28 8.16 1.46
CA ASP A 33 -9.77 7.63 0.20
C ASP A 33 -8.27 7.35 0.29
N TRP A 34 -7.84 6.29 -0.37
CA TRP A 34 -6.43 6.01 -0.52
C TRP A 34 -5.80 6.98 -1.52
N ILE A 35 -4.83 7.76 -1.07
CA ILE A 35 -4.02 8.60 -1.96
C ILE A 35 -3.04 7.68 -2.68
N PHE A 36 -3.34 7.39 -3.95
CA PHE A 36 -2.60 6.42 -4.77
C PHE A 36 -1.41 7.03 -5.51
N SER A 37 -1.17 8.32 -5.40
CA SER A 37 -0.08 9.03 -6.07
C SER A 37 0.78 9.82 -5.08
N ARG A 38 2.08 9.91 -5.35
CA ARG A 38 3.05 10.67 -4.56
C ARG A 38 4.01 11.42 -5.46
N GLN A 39 4.33 12.64 -5.06
CA GLN A 39 5.34 13.50 -5.68
C GLN A 39 6.74 13.06 -5.22
N ARG A 40 7.11 11.81 -5.56
CA ARG A 40 8.39 11.18 -5.20
C ARG A 40 9.04 10.61 -6.45
N PHE A 41 10.38 10.66 -6.52
CA PHE A 41 11.10 10.02 -7.61
C PHE A 41 10.99 8.49 -7.53
N TRP A 42 11.28 7.93 -6.36
CA TRP A 42 11.23 6.48 -6.13
C TRP A 42 9.82 5.98 -5.84
N GLY A 43 9.39 5.04 -6.62
CA GLY A 43 8.11 4.36 -6.56
C GLY A 43 7.79 3.73 -7.90
N GLU A 44 6.77 2.90 -7.96
CA GLU A 44 6.26 2.36 -9.22
C GLU A 44 5.65 3.51 -10.05
N PRO A 45 6.13 3.76 -11.29
CA PRO A 45 5.52 4.77 -12.16
C PRO A 45 4.07 4.43 -12.48
N ILE A 46 3.22 5.43 -12.53
CA ILE A 46 1.83 5.25 -12.94
C ILE A 46 1.77 5.19 -14.47
N PRO A 47 1.34 4.08 -15.10
CA PRO A 47 1.40 3.90 -16.54
C PRO A 47 0.29 4.63 -17.29
N MET A 48 0.23 5.95 -17.10
CA MET A 48 -0.75 6.84 -17.70
C MET A 48 -0.07 8.00 -18.42
N VAL A 49 -0.71 8.51 -19.46
CA VAL A 49 -0.32 9.74 -20.15
C VAL A 49 -1.49 10.70 -20.21
N HIS A 50 -1.24 11.98 -20.08
CA HIS A 50 -2.22 13.04 -20.31
C HIS A 50 -2.08 13.59 -21.72
N CYS A 51 -3.14 13.51 -22.49
CA CYS A 51 -3.25 14.06 -23.85
C CYS A 51 -4.31 15.15 -23.87
N GLU A 52 -4.03 16.30 -24.47
CA GLU A 52 -5.01 17.41 -24.56
C GLU A 52 -6.29 17.03 -25.29
N LYS A 53 -6.22 16.08 -26.24
CA LYS A 53 -7.38 15.63 -27.01
C LYS A 53 -8.15 14.49 -26.34
N CYS A 54 -7.45 13.55 -25.70
CA CYS A 54 -8.03 12.30 -25.18
C CYS A 54 -8.17 12.29 -23.66
N GLY A 55 -7.62 13.28 -22.95
CA GLY A 55 -7.51 13.24 -21.48
C GLY A 55 -6.49 12.22 -21.01
N TRP A 56 -6.75 11.60 -19.88
CA TRP A 56 -5.91 10.53 -19.33
C TRP A 56 -6.09 9.23 -20.10
N VAL A 57 -4.99 8.68 -20.59
CA VAL A 57 -4.96 7.45 -21.41
C VAL A 57 -3.94 6.49 -20.79
N PRO A 58 -4.30 5.20 -20.54
CA PRO A 58 -3.35 4.20 -20.09
C PRO A 58 -2.33 3.88 -21.20
N LEU A 59 -1.11 3.51 -20.81
CA LEU A 59 -0.13 2.93 -21.72
C LEU A 59 -0.64 1.57 -22.24
N LYS A 60 -0.13 1.16 -23.39
CA LYS A 60 -0.40 -0.19 -23.93
C LYS A 60 0.36 -1.22 -23.08
N GLU A 61 -0.16 -2.42 -22.99
CA GLU A 61 0.52 -3.52 -22.30
C GLU A 61 1.91 -3.81 -22.88
N SER A 62 2.07 -3.65 -24.21
CA SER A 62 3.36 -3.78 -24.88
C SER A 62 4.44 -2.79 -24.42
N ASP A 63 4.03 -1.69 -23.80
CA ASP A 63 4.93 -0.62 -23.33
C ASP A 63 5.28 -0.77 -21.83
N LEU A 64 4.82 -1.86 -21.22
CA LEU A 64 5.12 -2.20 -19.82
C LEU A 64 6.30 -3.19 -19.72
N PRO A 65 7.09 -3.15 -18.66
CA PRO A 65 6.99 -2.22 -17.53
C PRO A 65 7.46 -0.80 -17.88
N LEU A 66 6.73 0.22 -17.39
CA LEU A 66 7.19 1.59 -17.45
C LEU A 66 8.35 1.79 -16.47
N MET A 67 9.55 2.01 -16.97
CA MET A 67 10.74 2.20 -16.15
C MET A 67 10.95 3.66 -15.78
N LEU A 68 11.46 3.89 -14.56
CA LEU A 68 11.99 5.20 -14.19
C LEU A 68 13.21 5.55 -15.04
N PRO A 69 13.44 6.85 -15.34
CA PRO A 69 14.63 7.27 -16.07
C PRO A 69 15.88 7.06 -15.21
N ASP A 70 16.96 6.64 -15.85
CA ASP A 70 18.27 6.62 -15.21
C ASP A 70 18.83 8.04 -15.18
N VAL A 71 19.01 8.59 -13.98
CA VAL A 71 19.52 9.94 -13.75
C VAL A 71 20.56 9.91 -12.63
N ALA A 72 21.64 10.67 -12.81
CA ALA A 72 22.71 10.75 -11.81
C ALA A 72 22.24 11.46 -10.53
N GLU A 73 21.40 12.48 -10.68
CA GLU A 73 20.90 13.29 -9.57
C GLU A 73 19.46 13.71 -9.83
N TYR A 74 18.67 13.87 -8.76
CA TYR A 74 17.36 14.47 -8.80
C TYR A 74 17.12 15.30 -7.55
N GLU A 75 16.39 16.40 -7.70
CA GLU A 75 16.05 17.30 -6.61
C GLU A 75 14.54 17.48 -6.51
N PRO A 76 14.01 17.70 -5.30
CA PRO A 76 12.62 18.11 -5.11
C PRO A 76 12.32 19.36 -5.95
N THR A 77 11.07 19.56 -6.27
CA THR A 77 10.60 20.77 -6.95
C THR A 77 10.11 21.80 -5.93
N ASP A 78 10.29 23.08 -6.23
CA ASP A 78 9.84 24.16 -5.33
C ASP A 78 8.33 24.38 -5.37
N ASN A 79 7.64 23.85 -6.39
CA ASN A 79 6.22 23.99 -6.62
C ASN A 79 5.38 22.78 -6.15
N GLY A 80 6.01 21.78 -5.52
CA GLY A 80 5.38 20.57 -5.02
C GLY A 80 5.07 19.51 -6.08
N GLU A 81 5.50 19.68 -7.33
CA GLU A 81 5.44 18.64 -8.35
C GLU A 81 6.48 17.53 -8.09
N SER A 82 6.30 16.38 -8.71
CA SER A 82 7.26 15.28 -8.65
C SER A 82 8.61 15.70 -9.26
N PRO A 83 9.76 15.25 -8.71
CA PRO A 83 11.06 15.42 -9.35
C PRO A 83 11.11 14.92 -10.79
N LEU A 84 10.31 13.90 -11.14
CA LEU A 84 10.17 13.39 -12.51
C LEU A 84 9.68 14.47 -13.50
N ALA A 85 8.90 15.45 -13.05
CA ALA A 85 8.37 16.51 -13.89
C ALA A 85 9.45 17.36 -14.55
N LYS A 86 10.65 17.45 -13.94
CA LYS A 86 11.82 18.17 -14.50
C LYS A 86 12.51 17.40 -15.62
N ILE A 87 12.28 16.09 -15.76
CA ILE A 87 12.95 15.22 -16.74
C ILE A 87 12.15 15.19 -18.04
N THR A 88 12.22 16.27 -18.81
CA THR A 88 11.40 16.48 -20.01
C THR A 88 11.56 15.38 -21.07
N SER A 89 12.74 14.76 -21.16
CA SER A 89 13.01 13.63 -22.07
C SER A 89 12.19 12.38 -21.72
N TRP A 90 11.90 12.19 -20.43
CA TRP A 90 11.05 11.10 -19.97
C TRP A 90 9.56 11.50 -19.96
N VAL A 91 9.25 12.73 -19.57
CA VAL A 91 7.85 13.22 -19.47
C VAL A 91 7.17 13.29 -20.82
N ASN A 92 7.85 13.86 -21.82
CA ASN A 92 7.26 14.07 -23.14
C ASN A 92 7.16 12.75 -23.93
N THR A 93 5.98 12.46 -24.44
CA THR A 93 5.67 11.22 -25.16
C THR A 93 4.57 11.44 -26.18
N THR A 94 4.10 10.38 -26.80
CA THR A 94 2.94 10.39 -27.71
C THR A 94 1.76 9.66 -27.07
N CYS A 95 0.57 10.15 -27.35
CA CYS A 95 -0.68 9.52 -26.90
C CYS A 95 -0.85 8.15 -27.56
N PRO A 96 -1.01 7.05 -26.79
CA PRO A 96 -1.21 5.71 -27.36
C PRO A 96 -2.52 5.57 -28.15
N ASN A 97 -3.50 6.46 -27.91
CA ASN A 97 -4.78 6.42 -28.56
C ASN A 97 -4.83 7.22 -29.87
N CYS A 98 -4.31 8.44 -29.91
CA CYS A 98 -4.44 9.32 -31.08
C CYS A 98 -3.12 9.77 -31.71
N GLY A 99 -1.96 9.37 -31.18
CA GLY A 99 -0.63 9.74 -31.67
C GLY A 99 -0.24 11.21 -31.48
N SER A 100 -1.07 12.05 -30.88
CA SER A 100 -0.74 13.45 -30.59
C SER A 100 0.28 13.54 -29.46
N PRO A 101 1.02 14.68 -29.33
CA PRO A 101 1.88 14.93 -28.17
C PRO A 101 1.12 14.73 -26.84
N ALA A 102 1.78 14.11 -25.90
CA ALA A 102 1.23 13.82 -24.58
C ALA A 102 2.32 13.89 -23.52
N LYS A 103 1.96 13.92 -22.25
CA LYS A 103 2.86 13.92 -21.11
C LYS A 103 2.61 12.71 -20.24
N ARG A 104 3.67 11.99 -19.82
CA ARG A 104 3.54 10.94 -18.81
C ARG A 104 3.14 11.51 -17.47
N GLU A 105 2.37 10.70 -16.70
CA GLU A 105 2.17 10.98 -15.29
C GLU A 105 3.52 10.98 -14.58
N THR A 106 3.75 12.00 -13.76
CA THR A 106 5.03 12.19 -13.05
C THR A 106 4.98 11.79 -11.58
N ASP A 107 3.79 11.56 -11.04
CA ASP A 107 3.62 10.97 -9.73
C ASP A 107 3.97 9.48 -9.79
N THR A 108 4.44 8.95 -8.67
CA THR A 108 4.68 7.52 -8.50
C THR A 108 3.68 6.94 -7.50
N MET A 109 3.47 5.64 -7.57
CA MET A 109 2.61 4.94 -6.62
C MET A 109 3.23 4.94 -5.22
N PRO A 110 2.43 4.95 -4.13
CA PRO A 110 2.95 4.80 -2.78
C PRO A 110 3.52 3.39 -2.55
N ASN A 111 4.43 3.25 -1.59
CA ASN A 111 5.06 1.97 -1.24
C ASN A 111 4.03 0.84 -1.00
N TRP A 112 2.83 1.19 -0.52
CA TRP A 112 1.75 0.23 -0.29
C TRP A 112 1.19 -0.39 -1.57
N ALA A 113 1.44 0.18 -2.74
CA ALA A 113 1.00 -0.41 -4.01
C ALA A 113 1.76 -1.72 -4.27
N GLY A 114 3.07 -1.68 -4.37
CA GLY A 114 3.90 -2.87 -4.57
C GLY A 114 3.80 -3.87 -3.43
N SER A 115 3.85 -3.41 -2.16
CA SER A 115 3.75 -4.29 -1.00
C SER A 115 2.36 -4.93 -0.80
N SER A 116 1.35 -4.49 -1.53
CA SER A 116 -0.01 -5.02 -1.40
C SER A 116 -0.22 -6.39 -2.05
N TRP A 117 0.70 -6.85 -2.88
CA TRP A 117 0.53 -8.09 -3.65
C TRP A 117 1.78 -8.97 -3.72
N TYR A 118 2.90 -8.62 -3.06
CA TYR A 118 4.17 -9.34 -3.12
C TYR A 118 4.05 -10.83 -2.78
N PHE A 119 3.20 -11.18 -1.82
CA PHE A 119 2.97 -12.56 -1.38
C PHE A 119 2.33 -13.41 -2.49
N LEU A 120 1.53 -12.82 -3.37
CA LEU A 120 1.00 -13.49 -4.55
C LEU A 120 2.14 -13.77 -5.55
N ARG A 121 2.99 -12.77 -5.82
CA ARG A 121 4.14 -12.93 -6.71
C ARG A 121 5.14 -13.98 -6.21
N PHE A 122 5.33 -14.10 -4.89
CA PHE A 122 6.20 -15.12 -4.30
C PHE A 122 5.76 -16.56 -4.58
N MET A 123 4.47 -16.79 -4.82
CA MET A 123 3.95 -18.11 -5.17
C MET A 123 4.43 -18.59 -6.55
N ASP A 124 4.78 -17.65 -7.45
CA ASP A 124 5.17 -17.94 -8.82
C ASP A 124 6.16 -16.90 -9.36
N ALA A 125 7.29 -16.74 -8.63
CA ALA A 125 8.24 -15.64 -8.82
C ALA A 125 8.95 -15.61 -10.18
N HIS A 126 9.00 -16.74 -10.89
CA HIS A 126 9.66 -16.88 -12.19
C HIS A 126 8.69 -16.91 -13.38
N ASN A 127 7.43 -16.60 -13.16
CA ASN A 127 6.43 -16.53 -14.22
C ASN A 127 6.56 -15.19 -14.98
N ASP A 128 6.92 -15.26 -16.25
CA ASP A 128 7.08 -14.06 -17.09
C ASP A 128 5.79 -13.66 -17.83
N ASN A 129 4.73 -14.48 -17.75
CA ASN A 129 3.48 -14.24 -18.47
C ASN A 129 2.39 -13.60 -17.63
N GLU A 130 2.36 -13.89 -16.33
CA GLU A 130 1.38 -13.37 -15.38
C GLU A 130 2.03 -13.12 -14.01
N PHE A 131 1.38 -12.33 -13.15
CA PHE A 131 1.93 -12.02 -11.83
C PHE A 131 2.04 -13.25 -10.91
N ALA A 132 1.16 -14.23 -11.08
CA ALA A 132 1.21 -15.59 -10.56
C ALA A 132 0.13 -16.44 -11.25
N SER A 133 0.43 -17.68 -11.58
CA SER A 133 -0.55 -18.58 -12.20
C SER A 133 -1.64 -18.98 -11.21
N MET A 134 -2.85 -19.18 -11.72
CA MET A 134 -3.98 -19.63 -10.91
C MET A 134 -3.69 -20.98 -10.23
N ASP A 135 -2.94 -21.85 -10.87
CA ASP A 135 -2.58 -23.16 -10.32
C ASP A 135 -1.59 -23.05 -9.17
N ALA A 136 -0.57 -22.18 -9.28
CA ALA A 136 0.34 -21.89 -8.17
C ALA A 136 -0.41 -21.27 -6.97
N MET A 137 -1.30 -20.31 -7.23
CA MET A 137 -2.11 -19.69 -6.17
C MET A 137 -3.08 -20.66 -5.50
N LYS A 138 -3.64 -21.62 -6.23
CA LYS A 138 -4.48 -22.69 -5.68
C LYS A 138 -3.67 -23.73 -4.91
N TYR A 139 -2.42 -23.98 -5.31
CA TYR A 139 -1.53 -24.92 -4.62
C TYR A 139 -1.05 -24.36 -3.27
N TRP A 140 -0.58 -23.11 -3.25
CA TRP A 140 -0.09 -22.46 -2.04
C TRP A 140 -1.21 -21.92 -1.14
N GLU A 141 -2.38 -21.64 -1.71
CA GLU A 141 -3.56 -21.09 -1.05
C GLU A 141 -3.28 -19.75 -0.37
N LYS A 142 -3.76 -19.60 0.84
CA LYS A 142 -3.58 -18.40 1.67
C LYS A 142 -2.31 -18.51 2.49
N VAL A 143 -1.76 -17.38 2.90
CA VAL A 143 -0.66 -17.34 3.85
C VAL A 143 -1.13 -17.88 5.20
N ASP A 144 -0.51 -18.94 5.69
CA ASP A 144 -0.90 -19.63 6.93
C ASP A 144 -0.72 -18.74 8.16
N TRP A 145 0.44 -18.10 8.21
CA TRP A 145 0.85 -17.27 9.34
C TRP A 145 1.48 -15.98 8.88
N TYR A 146 0.88 -14.85 9.25
CA TYR A 146 1.34 -13.53 8.89
C TYR A 146 1.56 -12.66 10.12
N ASN A 147 2.80 -12.29 10.39
CA ASN A 147 3.17 -11.49 11.54
C ASN A 147 3.77 -10.13 11.15
N GLY A 148 3.66 -9.17 12.04
CA GLY A 148 4.14 -7.82 11.84
C GLY A 148 3.59 -6.87 12.91
N GLY A 149 4.02 -5.62 12.91
CA GLY A 149 3.57 -4.64 13.88
C GLY A 149 2.07 -4.31 13.78
N MET A 150 1.47 -3.97 14.92
CA MET A 150 0.05 -3.60 15.01
C MET A 150 -0.32 -2.42 14.10
N GLU A 151 0.60 -1.50 13.86
CA GLU A 151 0.40 -0.32 13.00
C GLU A 151 0.07 -0.68 11.55
N HIS A 152 0.47 -1.86 11.09
CA HIS A 152 0.19 -2.33 9.74
C HIS A 152 -1.25 -2.78 9.53
N THR A 153 -2.03 -2.96 10.60
CA THR A 153 -3.47 -3.30 10.51
C THR A 153 -4.24 -2.26 9.70
N ALA A 154 -3.96 -0.97 9.93
CA ALA A 154 -4.60 0.15 9.23
C ALA A 154 -3.73 0.73 8.09
N ARG A 155 -2.66 0.06 7.69
CA ARG A 155 -1.73 0.46 6.62
C ARG A 155 -1.60 -0.66 5.60
N HIS A 156 -0.49 -1.38 5.62
CA HIS A 156 -0.19 -2.44 4.67
C HIS A 156 -1.33 -3.46 4.53
N LEU A 157 -1.86 -3.98 5.65
CA LEU A 157 -2.89 -5.02 5.60
C LEU A 157 -4.22 -4.53 5.02
N LEU A 158 -4.58 -3.27 5.29
CA LEU A 158 -5.77 -2.67 4.71
C LEU A 158 -5.68 -2.62 3.18
N TYR A 159 -4.54 -2.15 2.65
CA TYR A 159 -4.31 -2.03 1.22
C TYR A 159 -4.14 -3.39 0.55
N ALA A 160 -3.38 -4.30 1.17
CA ALA A 160 -3.20 -5.65 0.65
C ALA A 160 -4.54 -6.41 0.56
N ARG A 161 -5.40 -6.27 1.57
CA ARG A 161 -6.74 -6.86 1.57
C ARG A 161 -7.64 -6.25 0.50
N PHE A 162 -7.58 -4.93 0.31
CA PHE A 162 -8.30 -4.25 -0.76
C PHE A 162 -7.88 -4.78 -2.14
N TRP A 163 -6.56 -4.91 -2.40
CA TRP A 163 -6.04 -5.47 -3.65
C TRP A 163 -6.51 -6.89 -3.89
N VAL A 164 -6.41 -7.76 -2.89
CA VAL A 164 -6.86 -9.15 -3.01
C VAL A 164 -8.36 -9.24 -3.30
N GLN A 165 -9.18 -8.45 -2.62
CA GLN A 165 -10.63 -8.44 -2.88
C GLN A 165 -10.97 -7.89 -4.26
N PHE A 166 -10.26 -6.88 -4.74
CA PHE A 166 -10.40 -6.37 -6.10
C PHE A 166 -10.02 -7.46 -7.13
N LEU A 167 -8.83 -8.06 -6.99
CA LEU A 167 -8.36 -9.13 -7.88
C LEU A 167 -9.30 -10.36 -7.86
N TYR A 168 -9.85 -10.70 -6.71
CA TYR A 168 -10.86 -11.75 -6.58
C TYR A 168 -12.14 -11.42 -7.37
N ASN A 169 -12.63 -10.18 -7.25
CA ASN A 169 -13.85 -9.76 -7.93
C ASN A 169 -13.72 -9.78 -9.46
N ILE A 170 -12.52 -9.60 -9.99
CA ILE A 170 -12.23 -9.70 -11.43
C ILE A 170 -11.68 -11.08 -11.84
N GLY A 171 -11.67 -12.06 -10.92
CA GLY A 171 -11.34 -13.46 -11.21
C GLY A 171 -9.86 -13.79 -11.35
N LEU A 172 -8.97 -12.91 -10.88
CA LEU A 172 -7.51 -13.09 -11.01
C LEU A 172 -6.86 -13.80 -9.82
N VAL A 173 -7.55 -13.97 -8.70
CA VAL A 173 -7.08 -14.75 -7.55
C VAL A 173 -8.18 -15.69 -7.05
N PRO A 174 -7.84 -16.87 -6.49
CA PRO A 174 -8.82 -17.87 -6.08
C PRO A 174 -9.54 -17.59 -4.77
N HIS A 175 -8.97 -16.72 -3.91
CA HIS A 175 -9.48 -16.48 -2.56
C HIS A 175 -9.75 -14.99 -2.32
N LYS A 176 -10.83 -14.71 -1.62
CA LYS A 176 -11.23 -13.34 -1.24
C LYS A 176 -10.40 -12.78 -0.07
N GLU A 177 -9.86 -13.65 0.76
CA GLU A 177 -8.99 -13.30 1.89
C GLU A 177 -7.61 -13.94 1.69
N MET A 178 -6.55 -13.22 2.02
CA MET A 178 -5.18 -13.60 1.71
C MET A 178 -4.45 -14.36 2.82
N ILE A 179 -4.96 -14.29 4.05
CA ILE A 179 -4.27 -14.75 5.26
C ILE A 179 -5.21 -15.62 6.08
N TRP A 180 -4.70 -16.73 6.62
CA TRP A 180 -5.40 -17.55 7.59
C TRP A 180 -5.29 -16.99 9.00
N THR A 181 -4.06 -16.75 9.47
CA THR A 181 -3.79 -16.28 10.83
C THR A 181 -2.94 -15.03 10.81
N ARG A 182 -3.41 -13.98 11.49
CA ARG A 182 -2.68 -12.75 11.69
C ARG A 182 -2.28 -12.61 13.15
N VAL A 183 -0.99 -12.44 13.40
CA VAL A 183 -0.44 -12.16 14.74
C VAL A 183 0.30 -10.82 14.72
N SER A 184 0.03 -10.00 15.71
CA SER A 184 0.77 -8.77 15.93
C SER A 184 1.87 -9.03 16.95
N HIS A 185 3.11 -8.79 16.56
CA HIS A 185 4.20 -8.80 17.53
C HIS A 185 4.16 -7.55 18.41
N GLY A 186 4.70 -7.66 19.63
CA GLY A 186 4.99 -6.55 20.50
C GLY A 186 6.12 -5.67 19.95
N MET A 187 6.36 -4.58 20.63
CA MET A 187 7.38 -3.61 20.26
C MET A 187 8.57 -3.70 21.24
N VAL A 188 9.78 -3.69 20.72
CA VAL A 188 10.96 -3.48 21.55
C VAL A 188 11.07 -1.99 21.88
N LEU A 189 10.91 -1.65 23.14
CA LEU A 189 10.95 -0.30 23.64
C LEU A 189 12.38 0.06 24.11
N GLY A 190 12.68 1.35 24.20
CA GLY A 190 13.89 1.81 24.89
C GLY A 190 13.85 1.54 26.40
N ALA A 191 14.97 1.73 27.07
CA ALA A 191 15.13 1.42 28.51
C ALA A 191 14.08 2.06 29.44
N ASN A 192 13.44 3.16 29.03
CA ASN A 192 12.41 3.87 29.79
C ASN A 192 10.98 3.49 29.39
N ASN A 193 10.78 2.32 28.80
CA ASN A 193 9.48 1.91 28.22
C ASN A 193 8.94 2.87 27.15
N GLU A 194 9.80 3.64 26.51
CA GLU A 194 9.41 4.54 25.44
C GLU A 194 9.71 3.93 24.08
N LYS A 195 8.85 4.21 23.11
CA LYS A 195 9.11 3.83 21.72
C LYS A 195 10.44 4.41 21.23
N MET A 196 11.30 3.55 20.69
CA MET A 196 12.55 3.98 20.08
C MET A 196 12.28 4.89 18.88
N SER A 197 13.01 6.00 18.80
CA SER A 197 12.97 6.88 17.63
C SER A 197 14.29 7.62 17.46
N LYS A 198 14.66 7.91 16.20
CA LYS A 198 15.88 8.68 15.89
C LYS A 198 15.86 10.09 16.52
N SER A 199 14.68 10.71 16.59
CA SER A 199 14.52 12.03 17.20
C SER A 199 14.73 12.05 18.72
N LYS A 200 14.53 10.93 19.40
CA LYS A 200 14.76 10.78 20.84
C LYS A 200 16.18 10.32 21.17
N GLY A 201 16.96 9.87 20.18
CA GLY A 201 18.30 9.34 20.39
C GLY A 201 18.36 8.04 21.21
N ASN A 202 17.25 7.32 21.34
CA ASN A 202 17.12 6.10 22.15
C ASN A 202 17.06 4.82 21.32
N VAL A 203 17.51 4.87 20.06
CA VAL A 203 17.55 3.72 19.15
C VAL A 203 18.75 2.84 19.50
N ILE A 204 18.51 1.56 19.68
CA ILE A 204 19.55 0.54 19.76
C ILE A 204 19.81 0.02 18.34
N ASN A 205 21.06 0.11 17.89
CA ASN A 205 21.45 -0.42 16.60
C ASN A 205 21.84 -1.90 16.74
N PRO A 206 21.15 -2.83 16.08
CA PRO A 206 21.48 -4.25 16.11
C PRO A 206 22.93 -4.54 15.70
N ASP A 207 23.50 -3.79 14.74
CA ASP A 207 24.87 -3.98 14.28
C ASP A 207 25.91 -3.77 15.40
N ASP A 208 25.67 -2.82 16.30
CA ASP A 208 26.54 -2.56 17.42
C ASP A 208 26.50 -3.72 18.43
N ILE A 209 25.31 -4.27 18.70
CA ILE A 209 25.13 -5.44 19.55
C ILE A 209 25.77 -6.69 18.94
N VAL A 210 25.59 -6.89 17.64
CA VAL A 210 26.21 -8.02 16.91
C VAL A 210 27.73 -7.92 16.96
N LYS A 211 28.28 -6.73 16.80
CA LYS A 211 29.72 -6.48 16.85
C LYS A 211 30.31 -6.75 18.23
N GLU A 212 29.58 -6.42 19.29
CA GLU A 212 30.02 -6.59 20.68
C GLU A 212 29.84 -8.02 21.20
N PHE A 213 28.68 -8.64 20.91
CA PHE A 213 28.28 -9.92 21.52
C PHE A 213 28.12 -11.07 20.52
N SER A 214 27.81 -10.86 19.31
CA SER A 214 27.49 -11.73 18.18
C SER A 214 26.00 -11.75 17.82
N ALA A 215 25.69 -12.18 16.61
CA ALA A 215 24.32 -12.33 16.12
C ALA A 215 23.54 -13.42 16.88
N ASP A 216 24.21 -14.50 17.28
CA ASP A 216 23.57 -15.60 18.02
C ASP A 216 23.09 -15.14 19.39
N ILE A 217 23.91 -14.36 20.10
CA ILE A 217 23.56 -13.80 21.41
C ILE A 217 22.37 -12.83 21.26
N LEU A 218 22.41 -11.92 20.29
CA LEU A 218 21.29 -11.01 20.02
C LEU A 218 20.00 -11.79 19.79
N ARG A 219 20.01 -12.79 18.91
CA ARG A 219 18.81 -13.58 18.59
C ARG A 219 18.26 -14.35 19.79
N VAL A 220 19.14 -14.96 20.59
CA VAL A 220 18.73 -15.65 21.83
C VAL A 220 18.13 -14.66 22.83
N TYR A 221 18.75 -13.50 22.98
CA TYR A 221 18.25 -12.45 23.87
C TYR A 221 16.86 -11.96 23.45
N GLU A 222 16.65 -11.66 22.16
CA GLU A 222 15.34 -11.24 21.64
C GLU A 222 14.25 -12.28 21.90
N MET A 223 14.55 -13.57 21.77
CA MET A 223 13.59 -14.64 22.09
C MET A 223 13.35 -14.83 23.59
N PHE A 224 14.27 -14.40 24.44
CA PHE A 224 14.20 -14.53 25.89
C PHE A 224 13.54 -13.34 26.58
N MET A 225 13.57 -12.14 25.97
CA MET A 225 13.11 -10.86 26.57
C MET A 225 11.67 -10.89 27.09
N GLY A 226 10.78 -11.64 26.42
CA GLY A 226 9.35 -11.69 26.76
C GLY A 226 8.51 -12.38 25.70
N ASP A 227 7.21 -12.39 25.93
CA ASP A 227 6.25 -12.97 25.01
C ASP A 227 6.22 -12.19 23.68
N TYR A 228 6.09 -12.92 22.58
CA TYR A 228 6.14 -12.36 21.22
C TYR A 228 5.14 -11.24 20.95
N GLU A 229 3.96 -11.31 21.55
CA GLU A 229 2.88 -10.33 21.35
C GLU A 229 2.92 -9.14 22.33
N GLN A 230 3.86 -9.14 23.27
CA GLN A 230 3.95 -8.08 24.28
C GLN A 230 5.08 -7.08 23.98
N ASP A 231 4.82 -5.83 24.34
CA ASP A 231 5.86 -4.81 24.32
C ASP A 231 6.86 -5.08 25.45
N VAL A 232 8.15 -5.05 25.13
CA VAL A 232 9.23 -5.33 26.09
C VAL A 232 10.28 -4.24 26.04
N PRO A 233 10.80 -3.76 27.20
CA PRO A 233 11.89 -2.81 27.21
C PRO A 233 13.22 -3.51 26.90
N TRP A 234 14.06 -2.85 26.13
CA TRP A 234 15.45 -3.28 25.96
C TRP A 234 16.24 -3.02 27.23
N SER A 235 17.05 -3.97 27.65
CA SER A 235 18.08 -3.80 28.69
C SER A 235 19.43 -4.25 28.15
N THR A 236 20.46 -3.47 28.45
CA THR A 236 21.87 -3.83 28.20
C THR A 236 22.60 -4.36 29.44
N GLU A 237 21.90 -4.40 30.58
CA GLU A 237 22.42 -4.92 31.87
C GLU A 237 22.01 -6.35 32.11
#